data_86bcb161aff61e375bcc764f0ddfb507
#
_entry.id   86bcb161aff61e375bcc764f0ddfb507
#
_cell.length_a   1.000
_cell.length_b   1.000
_cell.length_c   1.000
_cell.angle_alpha   90.00
_cell.angle_beta   90.00
_cell.angle_gamma   90.00
#
_symmetry.space_group_name_H-M   'P 1'
#
loop_
_entity.id
_entity.type
_entity.pdbx_description
1 polymer ?
#
loop_
_entity_poly.entity_id
_entity_poly.type
_entity_poly.pdbx_seq_one_letter_code
_entity_poly.pdbx_strand_id
1 'polypeptide(L)'
;MNNKILVTRSSMPTLDEYVEEIRPIWENHWLTNMGIKHKELQENLSRYLGVEHVDLLTNGHMALELTLQAMNLQGEVITTPFTFASTTHAIVRNGLTPVFCDIDPETYCMDVSKIEKLITDRTCAIMPVHVYGNVCNTEEIERLANKYELKVVYDAAHAFGETYKGKGIGSYGDASCFSFHATKVFNTIEGGAVCFRDKQLGTKLYELKNFGIHGPEEVSAVGANAKMNEFCAAMGLCNLRHIGEEIAKRKAVAERYRERLGDVDGIQLNCVQKDVQSNYAYFPVVFEEKLFGASRGEVFDKLAENGIGARKYFYPLTNTFECFHGKYDVTKTPIALHISKRVITLPMYADLSLKDVDRICDIVLSCKN
;
A
#
# COMPACT_ATOMS: atom_id res chain seq x y z
N MET A 1 -3.96 -33.81 0.93
CA MET A 1 -3.38 -32.52 1.37
C MET A 1 -4.56 -31.59 1.62
N ASN A 2 -4.74 -31.08 2.83
CA ASN A 2 -5.80 -30.10 3.10
C ASN A 2 -5.55 -28.87 2.20
N ASN A 3 -6.47 -28.58 1.29
CA ASN A 3 -6.42 -27.41 0.41
C ASN A 3 -6.60 -26.14 1.22
N LYS A 4 -5.51 -25.69 1.87
CA LYS A 4 -5.52 -24.45 2.65
C LYS A 4 -5.56 -23.27 1.68
N ILE A 5 -6.58 -22.43 1.80
CA ILE A 5 -6.68 -21.17 1.05
C ILE A 5 -5.94 -20.09 1.85
N LEU A 6 -4.89 -19.54 1.27
CA LEU A 6 -4.13 -18.44 1.87
C LEU A 6 -4.87 -17.12 1.71
N VAL A 7 -4.63 -16.15 2.59
CA VAL A 7 -5.20 -14.81 2.45
C VAL A 7 -4.62 -14.05 1.24
N THR A 8 -3.37 -14.33 0.89
CA THR A 8 -2.69 -13.81 -0.29
C THR A 8 -1.82 -14.89 -0.91
N ARG A 9 -1.63 -14.82 -2.22
CA ARG A 9 -0.67 -15.64 -2.97
C ARG A 9 0.04 -14.73 -3.95
N SER A 10 1.37 -14.81 -4.00
CA SER A 10 2.18 -13.99 -4.89
C SER A 10 1.93 -14.39 -6.35
N SER A 11 1.72 -13.41 -7.21
CA SER A 11 1.78 -13.60 -8.65
C SER A 11 3.23 -13.80 -9.06
N MET A 12 3.47 -14.78 -9.91
CA MET A 12 4.82 -15.12 -10.38
C MET A 12 4.79 -15.42 -11.88
N PRO A 13 5.84 -15.05 -12.64
CA PRO A 13 6.03 -15.51 -14.00
C PRO A 13 6.27 -17.03 -14.03
N THR A 14 6.34 -17.62 -15.21
CA THR A 14 6.88 -18.98 -15.33
C THR A 14 8.36 -19.01 -14.95
N LEU A 15 8.83 -20.17 -14.48
CA LEU A 15 10.25 -20.32 -14.13
C LEU A 15 11.16 -20.01 -15.32
N ASP A 16 10.79 -20.50 -16.51
CA ASP A 16 11.57 -20.31 -17.74
C ASP A 16 11.66 -18.83 -18.12
N GLU A 17 10.55 -18.08 -18.02
CA GLU A 17 10.55 -16.63 -18.26
C GLU A 17 11.52 -15.91 -17.32
N TYR A 18 11.50 -16.24 -16.04
CA TYR A 18 12.40 -15.62 -15.08
C TYR A 18 13.87 -16.03 -15.30
N VAL A 19 14.12 -17.28 -15.66
CA VAL A 19 15.47 -17.77 -16.00
C VAL A 19 16.04 -17.02 -17.21
N GLU A 20 15.24 -16.82 -18.26
CA GLU A 20 15.68 -16.03 -19.42
C GLU A 20 15.94 -14.56 -19.05
N GLU A 21 15.09 -13.96 -18.20
CA GLU A 21 15.24 -12.56 -17.77
C GLU A 21 16.52 -12.33 -16.95
N ILE A 22 16.93 -13.29 -16.12
CA ILE A 22 18.14 -13.17 -15.30
C ILE A 22 19.41 -13.66 -16.00
N ARG A 23 19.33 -14.37 -17.14
CA ARG A 23 20.49 -14.91 -17.88
C ARG A 23 21.60 -13.87 -18.13
N PRO A 24 21.29 -12.63 -18.58
CA PRO A 24 22.32 -11.60 -18.78
C PRO A 24 23.09 -11.21 -17.51
N ILE A 25 22.51 -11.44 -16.33
CA ILE A 25 23.16 -11.15 -15.04
C ILE A 25 24.36 -12.10 -14.84
N TRP A 26 24.27 -13.37 -15.29
CA TRP A 26 25.38 -14.33 -15.25
C TRP A 26 26.49 -13.98 -16.21
N GLU A 27 26.17 -13.30 -17.31
CA GLU A 27 27.17 -12.89 -18.30
C GLU A 27 27.95 -11.64 -17.86
N ASN A 28 27.25 -10.67 -17.27
CA ASN A 28 27.84 -9.37 -16.89
C ASN A 28 28.32 -9.29 -15.44
N HIS A 29 27.91 -10.23 -14.57
CA HIS A 29 28.20 -10.32 -13.16
C HIS A 29 27.77 -9.06 -12.35
N TRP A 30 26.80 -8.28 -12.84
CA TRP A 30 26.32 -7.08 -12.19
C TRP A 30 25.06 -7.38 -11.38
N LEU A 31 25.18 -7.50 -10.06
CA LEU A 31 24.13 -8.02 -9.19
C LEU A 31 23.31 -6.91 -8.49
N THR A 32 23.88 -5.73 -8.33
CA THR A 32 23.28 -4.59 -7.58
C THR A 32 23.85 -3.27 -8.09
N ASN A 33 23.60 -2.15 -7.35
CA ASN A 33 24.08 -0.80 -7.71
C ASN A 33 23.54 -0.29 -9.06
N MET A 34 22.23 -0.44 -9.25
CA MET A 34 21.48 0.15 -10.37
C MET A 34 22.02 -0.28 -11.74
N GLY A 35 22.07 -1.59 -11.94
CA GLY A 35 22.52 -2.21 -13.19
C GLY A 35 21.45 -2.13 -14.30
N ILE A 36 21.57 -3.00 -15.28
CA ILE A 36 20.75 -2.96 -16.50
C ILE A 36 19.27 -3.23 -16.17
N LYS A 37 18.97 -4.29 -15.39
CA LYS A 37 17.58 -4.66 -15.06
C LYS A 37 16.89 -3.62 -14.20
N HIS A 38 17.64 -3.03 -13.26
CA HIS A 38 17.13 -1.91 -12.46
C HIS A 38 16.71 -0.72 -13.35
N LYS A 39 17.55 -0.29 -14.28
CA LYS A 39 17.25 0.83 -15.18
C LYS A 39 16.09 0.51 -16.12
N GLU A 40 16.06 -0.70 -16.69
CA GLU A 40 15.00 -1.16 -17.57
C GLU A 40 13.65 -1.19 -16.83
N LEU A 41 13.62 -1.70 -15.59
CA LEU A 41 12.41 -1.68 -14.77
C LEU A 41 11.97 -0.25 -14.44
N GLN A 42 12.89 0.63 -14.08
CA GLN A 42 12.60 2.02 -13.78
C GLN A 42 11.93 2.74 -14.96
N GLU A 43 12.46 2.56 -16.16
CA GLU A 43 11.89 3.13 -17.40
C GLU A 43 10.51 2.53 -17.73
N ASN A 44 10.35 1.21 -17.58
CA ASN A 44 9.08 0.54 -17.84
C ASN A 44 8.00 0.97 -16.84
N LEU A 45 8.35 1.14 -15.56
CA LEU A 45 7.43 1.63 -14.54
C LEU A 45 7.04 3.10 -14.77
N SER A 46 7.98 3.96 -15.19
CA SER A 46 7.67 5.35 -15.56
C SER A 46 6.61 5.39 -16.66
N ARG A 47 6.76 4.58 -17.72
CA ARG A 47 5.78 4.47 -18.81
C ARG A 47 4.45 3.88 -18.34
N TYR A 48 4.47 2.79 -17.57
CA TYR A 48 3.26 2.12 -17.11
C TYR A 48 2.43 2.98 -16.16
N LEU A 49 3.08 3.66 -15.21
CA LEU A 49 2.42 4.53 -14.23
C LEU A 49 2.08 5.91 -14.78
N GLY A 50 2.58 6.27 -15.97
CA GLY A 50 2.35 7.57 -16.59
C GLY A 50 2.98 8.73 -15.80
N VAL A 51 4.17 8.51 -15.24
CA VAL A 51 4.91 9.49 -14.44
C VAL A 51 6.29 9.77 -15.03
N GLU A 52 6.80 10.98 -14.83
CA GLU A 52 8.11 11.37 -15.38
C GLU A 52 9.26 10.75 -14.59
N HIS A 53 9.15 10.72 -13.27
CA HIS A 53 10.23 10.28 -12.40
C HIS A 53 9.78 9.14 -11.49
N VAL A 54 10.55 8.06 -11.51
CA VAL A 54 10.42 6.90 -10.61
C VAL A 54 11.81 6.57 -10.07
N ASP A 55 11.92 6.34 -8.77
CA ASP A 55 13.13 5.78 -8.17
C ASP A 55 12.82 4.46 -7.47
N LEU A 56 13.71 3.46 -7.64
CA LEU A 56 13.51 2.10 -7.12
C LEU A 56 14.31 1.89 -5.83
N LEU A 57 13.66 1.25 -4.86
CA LEU A 57 14.21 0.97 -3.54
C LEU A 57 14.02 -0.50 -3.14
N THR A 58 14.70 -0.94 -2.08
CA THR A 58 14.63 -2.32 -1.57
C THR A 58 13.25 -2.74 -1.08
N ASN A 59 12.42 -1.81 -0.61
CA ASN A 59 11.05 -2.07 -0.14
C ASN A 59 10.27 -0.77 0.02
N GLY A 60 8.94 -0.90 0.24
CA GLY A 60 8.04 0.24 0.40
C GLY A 60 8.29 1.05 1.69
N HIS A 61 8.81 0.42 2.75
CA HIS A 61 9.17 1.16 3.97
C HIS A 61 10.31 2.15 3.71
N MET A 62 11.37 1.70 3.04
CA MET A 62 12.47 2.58 2.64
C MET A 62 12.02 3.66 1.66
N ALA A 63 11.03 3.37 0.80
CA ALA A 63 10.43 4.39 -0.06
C ALA A 63 9.80 5.52 0.76
N LEU A 64 9.01 5.22 1.79
CA LEU A 64 8.42 6.22 2.69
C LEU A 64 9.49 6.95 3.52
N GLU A 65 10.37 6.19 4.18
CA GLU A 65 11.38 6.73 5.10
C GLU A 65 12.35 7.67 4.39
N LEU A 66 12.92 7.25 3.27
CA LEU A 66 13.89 8.07 2.54
C LEU A 66 13.24 9.26 1.81
N THR A 67 11.96 9.17 1.45
CA THR A 67 11.24 10.31 0.88
C THR A 67 11.08 11.43 1.92
N LEU A 68 10.67 11.11 3.15
CA LEU A 68 10.58 12.08 4.23
C LEU A 68 11.96 12.68 4.57
N GLN A 69 13.00 11.83 4.63
CA GLN A 69 14.38 12.27 4.87
C GLN A 69 14.87 13.22 3.77
N ALA A 70 14.63 12.87 2.50
CA ALA A 70 15.03 13.69 1.34
C ALA A 70 14.36 15.07 1.31
N MET A 71 13.12 15.16 1.83
CA MET A 71 12.40 16.43 1.95
C MET A 71 12.89 17.27 3.14
N ASN A 72 13.73 16.71 4.02
CA ASN A 72 14.29 17.39 5.20
C ASN A 72 13.24 18.07 6.08
N LEU A 73 12.13 17.36 6.34
CA LEU A 73 10.98 17.87 7.09
C LEU A 73 11.27 17.92 8.59
N GLN A 74 10.64 18.88 9.29
CA GLN A 74 10.68 19.00 10.74
C GLN A 74 9.27 19.33 11.26
N GLY A 75 8.87 18.72 12.38
CA GLY A 75 7.59 19.01 13.01
C GLY A 75 6.59 17.86 12.95
N GLU A 76 5.38 18.16 12.50
CA GLU A 76 4.22 17.27 12.56
C GLU A 76 3.81 16.80 11.16
N VAL A 77 3.44 15.52 11.04
CA VAL A 77 2.89 14.93 9.81
C VAL A 77 1.50 14.38 10.10
N ILE A 78 0.49 14.91 9.41
CA ILE A 78 -0.88 14.41 9.53
C ILE A 78 -1.00 13.12 8.72
N THR A 79 -1.45 12.04 9.38
CA THR A 79 -1.64 10.72 8.78
C THR A 79 -2.84 10.00 9.40
N THR A 80 -3.12 8.77 9.02
CA THR A 80 -4.19 7.94 9.59
C THR A 80 -3.62 6.84 10.50
N PRO A 81 -4.33 6.44 11.58
CA PRO A 81 -3.94 5.27 12.35
C PRO A 81 -4.37 3.95 11.69
N PHE A 82 -5.28 4.00 10.71
CA PHE A 82 -5.83 2.85 10.00
C PHE A 82 -4.97 2.50 8.78
N THR A 83 -3.77 2.02 9.05
CA THR A 83 -2.75 1.70 8.05
C THR A 83 -1.79 0.63 8.56
N PHE A 84 -0.86 0.20 7.71
CA PHE A 84 0.25 -0.64 8.12
C PHE A 84 1.30 0.15 8.92
N ALA A 85 2.06 -0.55 9.76
CA ALA A 85 3.07 0.05 10.64
C ALA A 85 4.06 0.98 9.91
N SER A 86 4.40 0.67 8.65
CA SER A 86 5.40 1.41 7.87
C SER A 86 5.11 2.90 7.77
N THR A 87 3.85 3.30 7.57
CA THR A 87 3.44 4.70 7.46
C THR A 87 3.82 5.49 8.71
N THR A 88 3.38 5.02 9.87
CA THR A 88 3.67 5.69 11.16
C THR A 88 5.14 5.60 11.54
N HIS A 89 5.77 4.42 11.31
CA HIS A 89 7.18 4.22 11.66
C HIS A 89 8.10 5.09 10.80
N ALA A 90 7.83 5.28 9.50
CA ALA A 90 8.63 6.16 8.65
C ALA A 90 8.62 7.61 9.15
N ILE A 91 7.47 8.09 9.65
CA ILE A 91 7.37 9.43 10.28
C ILE A 91 8.25 9.50 11.54
N VAL A 92 8.07 8.55 12.46
CA VAL A 92 8.78 8.56 13.76
C VAL A 92 10.29 8.36 13.58
N ARG A 93 10.73 7.50 12.67
CA ARG A 93 12.15 7.27 12.38
C ARG A 93 12.87 8.48 11.79
N ASN A 94 12.12 9.39 11.15
CA ASN A 94 12.61 10.68 10.70
C ASN A 94 12.60 11.79 11.79
N GLY A 95 12.29 11.45 13.05
CA GLY A 95 12.19 12.42 14.13
C GLY A 95 10.93 13.30 14.05
N LEU A 96 10.00 12.98 13.15
CA LEU A 96 8.75 13.68 12.97
C LEU A 96 7.68 13.16 13.94
N THR A 97 6.67 13.97 14.22
CA THR A 97 5.55 13.61 15.10
C THR A 97 4.31 13.28 14.27
N PRO A 98 3.79 12.04 14.30
CA PRO A 98 2.54 11.72 13.63
C PRO A 98 1.36 12.38 14.38
N VAL A 99 0.48 13.02 13.61
CA VAL A 99 -0.82 13.54 14.05
C VAL A 99 -1.90 12.71 13.36
N PHE A 100 -2.72 12.00 14.14
CA PHE A 100 -3.66 11.05 13.58
C PHE A 100 -5.00 11.70 13.24
N CYS A 101 -5.34 11.68 11.96
CA CYS A 101 -6.64 12.00 11.42
C CYS A 101 -7.51 10.74 11.33
N ASP A 102 -8.78 10.86 11.68
CA ASP A 102 -9.75 9.79 11.54
C ASP A 102 -10.03 9.49 10.07
N ILE A 103 -10.72 8.41 9.79
CA ILE A 103 -11.02 7.93 8.44
C ILE A 103 -12.47 8.21 8.03
N ASP A 104 -12.68 8.24 6.75
CA ASP A 104 -14.00 8.13 6.14
C ASP A 104 -14.52 6.68 6.24
N PRO A 105 -15.77 6.45 6.67
CA PRO A 105 -16.27 5.11 6.93
C PRO A 105 -16.53 4.26 5.67
N GLU A 106 -16.60 4.88 4.49
CA GLU A 106 -16.87 4.18 3.23
C GLU A 106 -15.59 3.82 2.49
N THR A 107 -14.65 4.77 2.42
CA THR A 107 -13.38 4.62 1.70
C THR A 107 -12.26 4.10 2.58
N TYR A 108 -12.39 4.22 3.90
CA TYR A 108 -11.35 3.93 4.91
C TYR A 108 -10.09 4.80 4.76
N CYS A 109 -10.07 5.72 3.81
CA CYS A 109 -9.03 6.72 3.65
C CYS A 109 -9.21 7.84 4.70
N MET A 110 -8.19 8.68 4.83
CA MET A 110 -8.24 9.85 5.72
C MET A 110 -9.43 10.76 5.38
N ASP A 111 -10.23 11.12 6.38
CA ASP A 111 -11.35 12.04 6.25
C ASP A 111 -10.84 13.47 6.07
N VAL A 112 -10.87 13.95 4.83
CA VAL A 112 -10.34 15.28 4.47
C VAL A 112 -11.04 16.43 5.21
N SER A 113 -12.30 16.25 5.64
CA SER A 113 -13.05 17.26 6.40
C SER A 113 -12.49 17.51 7.80
N LYS A 114 -11.66 16.60 8.30
CA LYS A 114 -11.04 16.66 9.63
C LYS A 114 -9.60 17.18 9.57
N ILE A 115 -8.94 17.18 8.41
CA ILE A 115 -7.51 17.53 8.28
C ILE A 115 -7.25 18.96 8.74
N GLU A 116 -8.04 19.92 8.28
CA GLU A 116 -7.78 21.34 8.54
C GLU A 116 -7.75 21.70 10.03
N LYS A 117 -8.54 21.00 10.85
CA LYS A 117 -8.59 21.18 12.31
C LYS A 117 -7.36 20.62 13.04
N LEU A 118 -6.57 19.79 12.37
CA LEU A 118 -5.36 19.18 12.91
C LEU A 118 -4.09 19.95 12.53
N ILE A 119 -4.21 20.93 11.61
CA ILE A 119 -3.09 21.76 11.18
C ILE A 119 -2.70 22.72 12.28
N THR A 120 -1.42 22.74 12.62
CA THR A 120 -0.78 23.68 13.54
C THR A 120 0.38 24.40 12.85
N ASP A 121 1.02 25.33 13.52
CA ASP A 121 2.25 26.02 13.07
C ASP A 121 3.46 25.07 12.94
N ARG A 122 3.36 23.86 13.47
CA ARG A 122 4.37 22.81 13.36
C ARG A 122 4.08 21.79 12.28
N THR A 123 2.91 21.81 11.67
CA THR A 123 2.55 20.86 10.61
C THR A 123 3.40 21.14 9.36
N CYS A 124 4.11 20.14 8.89
CA CYS A 124 4.99 20.25 7.73
C CYS A 124 4.54 19.39 6.53
N ALA A 125 3.73 18.35 6.78
CA ALA A 125 3.27 17.47 5.71
C ALA A 125 1.93 16.78 6.05
N ILE A 126 1.28 16.31 4.98
CA ILE A 126 0.19 15.33 5.02
C ILE A 126 0.70 14.05 4.38
N MET A 127 0.54 12.91 5.08
CA MET A 127 0.86 11.57 4.56
C MET A 127 -0.41 10.73 4.49
N PRO A 128 -1.20 10.87 3.42
CA PRO A 128 -2.41 10.09 3.23
C PRO A 128 -2.08 8.68 2.77
N VAL A 129 -2.97 7.73 3.05
CA VAL A 129 -2.80 6.32 2.66
C VAL A 129 -3.96 5.92 1.75
N HIS A 130 -3.64 5.35 0.58
CA HIS A 130 -4.63 4.73 -0.30
C HIS A 130 -4.99 3.33 0.24
N VAL A 131 -5.82 3.33 1.29
CA VAL A 131 -6.13 2.10 2.06
C VAL A 131 -6.87 1.09 1.19
N TYR A 132 -6.35 -0.13 1.10
CA TYR A 132 -6.87 -1.24 0.29
C TYR A 132 -6.92 -0.98 -1.23
N GLY A 133 -6.36 0.13 -1.70
CA GLY A 133 -6.52 0.61 -3.07
C GLY A 133 -7.65 1.64 -3.23
N ASN A 134 -8.34 2.03 -2.16
CA ASN A 134 -9.23 3.17 -2.23
C ASN A 134 -8.42 4.46 -2.38
N VAL A 135 -8.78 5.26 -3.36
CA VAL A 135 -8.09 6.52 -3.64
C VAL A 135 -8.57 7.60 -2.68
N CYS A 136 -7.62 8.25 -1.98
CA CYS A 136 -7.90 9.41 -1.15
C CYS A 136 -8.50 10.55 -1.98
N ASN A 137 -9.23 11.46 -1.35
CA ASN A 137 -9.67 12.70 -2.00
C ASN A 137 -8.47 13.61 -2.28
N THR A 138 -7.78 13.32 -3.40
CA THR A 138 -6.52 13.97 -3.78
C THR A 138 -6.69 15.47 -4.04
N GLU A 139 -7.86 15.89 -4.55
CA GLU A 139 -8.14 17.29 -4.87
C GLU A 139 -8.23 18.14 -3.60
N GLU A 140 -8.94 17.65 -2.59
CA GLU A 140 -9.07 18.38 -1.33
C GLU A 140 -7.77 18.37 -0.53
N ILE A 141 -7.01 17.27 -0.57
CA ILE A 141 -5.69 17.20 0.05
C ILE A 141 -4.74 18.22 -0.60
N GLU A 142 -4.73 18.27 -1.96
CA GLU A 142 -3.90 19.25 -2.69
C GLU A 142 -4.33 20.71 -2.38
N ARG A 143 -5.63 20.96 -2.28
CA ARG A 143 -6.16 22.29 -1.90
C ARG A 143 -5.67 22.71 -0.51
N LEU A 144 -5.75 21.81 0.46
CA LEU A 144 -5.28 22.08 1.83
C LEU A 144 -3.75 22.24 1.87
N ALA A 145 -3.02 21.38 1.20
CA ALA A 145 -1.57 21.46 1.13
C ALA A 145 -1.10 22.80 0.53
N ASN A 146 -1.71 23.23 -0.57
CA ASN A 146 -1.41 24.52 -1.17
C ASN A 146 -1.77 25.72 -0.25
N LYS A 147 -2.91 25.63 0.46
CA LYS A 147 -3.35 26.69 1.38
C LYS A 147 -2.40 26.89 2.55
N TYR A 148 -1.80 25.80 3.07
CA TYR A 148 -0.96 25.80 4.26
C TYR A 148 0.52 25.52 3.96
N GLU A 149 0.92 25.53 2.68
CA GLU A 149 2.29 25.27 2.22
C GLU A 149 2.88 23.94 2.74
N LEU A 150 2.04 22.90 2.81
CA LEU A 150 2.40 21.57 3.30
C LEU A 150 2.90 20.65 2.18
N LYS A 151 3.81 19.76 2.50
CA LYS A 151 4.19 18.66 1.62
C LYS A 151 3.17 17.54 1.64
N VAL A 152 3.00 16.83 0.52
CA VAL A 152 2.12 15.67 0.41
C VAL A 152 2.90 14.45 -0.05
N VAL A 153 2.96 13.42 0.80
CA VAL A 153 3.59 12.13 0.50
C VAL A 153 2.53 11.04 0.63
N TYR A 154 2.09 10.47 -0.49
CA TYR A 154 1.12 9.37 -0.47
C TYR A 154 1.80 8.04 -0.14
N ASP A 155 1.26 7.33 0.86
CA ASP A 155 1.48 5.89 0.98
C ASP A 155 0.53 5.20 -0.01
N ALA A 156 1.08 4.85 -1.17
CA ALA A 156 0.39 4.21 -2.28
C ALA A 156 0.70 2.69 -2.35
N ALA A 157 1.11 2.08 -1.22
CA ALA A 157 1.51 0.67 -1.16
C ALA A 157 0.45 -0.31 -1.66
N HIS A 158 -0.82 0.09 -1.75
CA HIS A 158 -1.94 -0.71 -2.22
C HIS A 158 -2.50 -0.28 -3.58
N ALA A 159 -2.01 0.81 -4.15
CA ALA A 159 -2.63 1.48 -5.32
C ALA A 159 -1.79 1.37 -6.60
N PHE A 160 -0.91 0.35 -6.72
CA PHE A 160 -0.11 0.17 -7.92
C PHE A 160 -0.98 -0.06 -9.15
N GLY A 161 -0.72 0.71 -10.21
CA GLY A 161 -1.43 0.61 -11.48
C GLY A 161 -2.85 1.19 -11.48
N GLU A 162 -3.29 1.76 -10.37
CA GLU A 162 -4.58 2.44 -10.31
C GLU A 162 -4.54 3.81 -10.96
N THR A 163 -5.69 4.21 -11.50
CA THR A 163 -5.89 5.56 -12.03
C THR A 163 -7.10 6.22 -11.39
N TYR A 164 -7.03 7.53 -11.21
CA TYR A 164 -8.15 8.36 -10.81
C TYR A 164 -8.36 9.47 -11.86
N LYS A 165 -9.57 9.58 -12.41
CA LYS A 165 -9.89 10.49 -13.52
C LYS A 165 -8.92 10.36 -14.71
N GLY A 166 -8.53 9.12 -15.01
CA GLY A 166 -7.60 8.79 -16.10
C GLY A 166 -6.12 9.13 -15.83
N LYS A 167 -5.76 9.57 -14.62
CA LYS A 167 -4.40 9.91 -14.23
C LYS A 167 -3.87 8.87 -13.24
N GLY A 168 -2.66 8.35 -13.47
CA GLY A 168 -2.02 7.37 -12.60
C GLY A 168 -1.79 7.89 -11.17
N ILE A 169 -2.02 7.04 -10.17
CA ILE A 169 -1.89 7.42 -8.75
C ILE A 169 -0.50 7.94 -8.40
N GLY A 170 0.54 7.44 -9.06
CA GLY A 170 1.92 7.94 -8.89
C GLY A 170 2.14 9.43 -9.21
N SER A 171 1.17 10.09 -9.86
CA SER A 171 1.27 11.50 -10.27
C SER A 171 0.76 12.48 -9.22
N TYR A 172 0.23 12.02 -8.10
CA TYR A 172 -0.36 12.88 -7.06
C TYR A 172 0.64 13.17 -5.94
N GLY A 173 0.49 14.32 -5.29
CA GLY A 173 1.36 14.80 -4.23
C GLY A 173 2.74 15.28 -4.71
N ASP A 174 3.61 15.59 -3.77
CA ASP A 174 5.04 15.81 -4.02
C ASP A 174 5.72 14.46 -4.32
N ALA A 175 5.25 13.39 -3.66
CA ALA A 175 5.68 12.00 -3.91
C ALA A 175 4.56 11.00 -3.60
N SER A 176 4.58 9.86 -4.32
CA SER A 176 3.77 8.67 -4.07
C SER A 176 4.68 7.45 -3.93
N CYS A 177 4.58 6.76 -2.79
CA CYS A 177 5.45 5.65 -2.41
C CYS A 177 4.73 4.32 -2.58
N PHE A 178 5.29 3.42 -3.38
CA PHE A 178 4.74 2.08 -3.66
C PHE A 178 5.52 0.99 -2.94
N SER A 179 4.83 -0.09 -2.62
CA SER A 179 5.44 -1.33 -2.11
C SER A 179 5.30 -2.43 -3.15
N PHE A 180 6.41 -3.11 -3.44
CA PHE A 180 6.48 -4.25 -4.35
C PHE A 180 6.83 -5.53 -3.59
N HIS A 181 6.45 -5.60 -2.30
CA HIS A 181 6.54 -6.82 -1.51
C HIS A 181 5.75 -7.95 -2.16
N ALA A 182 6.20 -9.18 -2.00
CA ALA A 182 5.65 -10.39 -2.63
C ALA A 182 4.12 -10.57 -2.53
N THR A 183 3.47 -10.00 -1.53
CA THR A 183 2.01 -10.07 -1.33
C THR A 183 1.21 -9.00 -2.09
N LYS A 184 1.85 -8.04 -2.73
CA LYS A 184 1.19 -6.95 -3.46
C LYS A 184 0.70 -7.39 -4.83
N VAL A 185 -0.19 -6.60 -5.43
CA VAL A 185 -0.73 -6.84 -6.80
C VAL A 185 0.39 -6.93 -7.82
N PHE A 186 1.34 -6.01 -7.74
CA PHE A 186 2.62 -6.07 -8.45
C PHE A 186 3.74 -6.28 -7.45
N ASN A 187 4.66 -7.20 -7.73
CA ASN A 187 5.76 -7.48 -6.83
C ASN A 187 7.09 -7.68 -7.56
N THR A 188 8.16 -7.44 -6.82
CA THR A 188 9.55 -7.68 -7.21
C THR A 188 10.23 -8.60 -6.19
N ILE A 189 9.51 -9.57 -5.60
CA ILE A 189 9.89 -10.34 -4.42
C ILE A 189 9.90 -9.41 -3.19
N GLU A 190 10.90 -8.56 -3.09
CA GLU A 190 10.99 -7.39 -2.24
C GLU A 190 11.33 -6.17 -3.10
N GLY A 191 10.65 -5.06 -2.85
CA GLY A 191 10.89 -3.82 -3.57
C GLY A 191 9.96 -2.70 -3.17
N GLY A 192 10.27 -1.53 -3.67
CA GLY A 192 9.44 -0.33 -3.58
C GLY A 192 9.84 0.68 -4.63
N ALA A 193 8.99 1.67 -4.80
CA ALA A 193 9.28 2.80 -5.68
C ALA A 193 8.75 4.10 -5.09
N VAL A 194 9.38 5.19 -5.46
CA VAL A 194 8.90 6.56 -5.25
C VAL A 194 8.66 7.18 -6.61
N CYS A 195 7.43 7.62 -6.86
CA CYS A 195 7.11 8.51 -7.97
C CYS A 195 7.10 9.95 -7.44
N PHE A 196 7.67 10.89 -8.18
CA PHE A 196 7.81 12.28 -7.73
C PHE A 196 7.83 13.26 -8.92
N ARG A 197 7.59 14.54 -8.63
CA ARG A 197 7.58 15.60 -9.65
C ARG A 197 8.90 16.39 -9.69
N ASP A 198 9.49 16.63 -8.51
CA ASP A 198 10.70 17.47 -8.38
C ASP A 198 11.96 16.64 -8.62
N LYS A 199 12.69 16.96 -9.69
CA LYS A 199 13.96 16.32 -10.03
C LYS A 199 15.02 16.42 -8.90
N GLN A 200 14.99 17.49 -8.10
CA GLN A 200 15.91 17.63 -6.97
C GLN A 200 15.63 16.58 -5.88
N LEU A 201 14.35 16.23 -5.66
CA LEU A 201 13.99 15.13 -4.77
C LEU A 201 14.61 13.81 -5.25
N GLY A 202 14.57 13.56 -6.57
CA GLY A 202 15.19 12.37 -7.16
C GLY A 202 16.70 12.28 -6.92
N THR A 203 17.42 13.40 -7.04
CA THR A 203 18.86 13.45 -6.74
C THR A 203 19.14 13.07 -5.27
N LYS A 204 18.38 13.63 -4.34
CA LYS A 204 18.51 13.31 -2.91
C LYS A 204 18.16 11.87 -2.59
N LEU A 205 17.09 11.33 -3.20
CA LEU A 205 16.73 9.92 -3.03
C LEU A 205 17.83 8.99 -3.53
N TYR A 206 18.43 9.30 -4.68
CA TYR A 206 19.55 8.53 -5.23
C TYR A 206 20.76 8.49 -4.27
N GLU A 207 21.13 9.64 -3.69
CA GLU A 207 22.20 9.71 -2.70
C GLU A 207 21.85 8.93 -1.42
N LEU A 208 20.67 9.17 -0.85
CA LEU A 208 20.24 8.58 0.41
C LEU A 208 20.10 7.06 0.34
N LYS A 209 19.58 6.50 -0.78
CA LYS A 209 19.48 5.05 -0.94
C LYS A 209 20.85 4.36 -1.12
N ASN A 210 21.91 5.14 -1.35
CA ASN A 210 23.27 4.69 -1.54
C ASN A 210 24.23 5.31 -0.49
N PHE A 211 23.88 5.24 0.80
CA PHE A 211 24.70 5.70 1.93
C PHE A 211 25.04 7.20 1.95
N GLY A 212 24.41 8.03 1.15
CA GLY A 212 24.74 9.44 0.98
C GLY A 212 26.03 9.65 0.15
N ILE A 213 26.44 8.63 -0.59
CA ILE A 213 27.64 8.70 -1.45
C ILE A 213 27.30 9.51 -2.69
N HIS A 214 28.05 10.59 -2.91
CA HIS A 214 27.97 11.45 -4.08
C HIS A 214 29.08 11.17 -5.11
N GLY A 215 30.24 10.74 -4.63
CA GLY A 215 31.41 10.40 -5.45
C GLY A 215 32.33 9.40 -4.73
N PRO A 216 33.45 8.99 -5.34
CA PRO A 216 34.33 7.97 -4.78
C PRO A 216 34.89 8.29 -3.38
N GLU A 217 34.99 9.58 -3.06
CA GLU A 217 35.57 10.08 -1.80
C GLU A 217 34.61 11.04 -1.07
N GLU A 218 33.38 11.21 -1.58
CA GLU A 218 32.42 12.16 -1.03
C GLU A 218 31.19 11.46 -0.47
N VAL A 219 30.93 11.68 0.82
CA VAL A 219 29.69 11.25 1.50
C VAL A 219 29.02 12.51 2.05
N SER A 220 27.96 12.95 1.41
CA SER A 220 27.28 14.23 1.69
C SER A 220 26.14 14.13 2.70
N ALA A 221 25.63 12.92 2.96
CA ALA A 221 24.47 12.69 3.82
C ALA A 221 24.57 11.36 4.57
N VAL A 222 23.82 11.25 5.68
CA VAL A 222 23.58 9.96 6.35
C VAL A 222 22.49 9.22 5.60
N GLY A 223 22.88 8.30 4.74
CA GLY A 223 21.96 7.50 3.93
C GLY A 223 21.83 6.06 4.41
N ALA A 224 21.09 5.25 3.67
CA ALA A 224 20.84 3.83 3.88
C ALA A 224 21.34 2.97 2.71
N ASN A 225 21.42 1.67 2.90
CA ASN A 225 21.57 0.72 1.81
C ASN A 225 20.18 0.27 1.35
N ALA A 226 19.58 1.02 0.44
CA ALA A 226 18.19 0.81 0.03
C ALA A 226 18.02 0.64 -1.49
N LYS A 227 19.07 0.26 -2.20
CA LYS A 227 19.05 0.00 -3.65
C LYS A 227 18.38 -1.34 -3.95
N MET A 228 17.44 -1.37 -4.90
CA MET A 228 16.92 -2.62 -5.45
C MET A 228 18.02 -3.34 -6.22
N ASN A 229 18.15 -4.67 -6.01
CA ASN A 229 19.09 -5.50 -6.75
C ASN A 229 18.53 -5.96 -8.10
N GLU A 230 19.39 -6.50 -8.96
CA GLU A 230 19.05 -6.90 -10.33
C GLU A 230 18.05 -8.07 -10.39
N PHE A 231 18.08 -9.02 -9.44
CA PHE A 231 17.14 -10.14 -9.40
C PHE A 231 15.72 -9.70 -9.08
N CYS A 232 15.58 -8.78 -8.12
CA CYS A 232 14.29 -8.17 -7.81
C CYS A 232 13.77 -7.35 -9.01
N ALA A 233 14.66 -6.62 -9.69
CA ALA A 233 14.29 -5.85 -10.87
C ALA A 233 13.85 -6.75 -12.03
N ALA A 234 14.56 -7.85 -12.28
CA ALA A 234 14.19 -8.86 -13.27
C ALA A 234 12.81 -9.49 -12.99
N MET A 235 12.53 -9.83 -11.71
CA MET A 235 11.19 -10.30 -11.31
C MET A 235 10.12 -9.24 -11.62
N GLY A 236 10.41 -7.98 -11.35
CA GLY A 236 9.52 -6.87 -11.68
C GLY A 236 9.25 -6.75 -13.16
N LEU A 237 10.27 -6.90 -14.02
CA LEU A 237 10.12 -6.87 -15.47
C LEU A 237 9.18 -7.99 -15.96
N CYS A 238 9.38 -9.22 -15.48
CA CYS A 238 8.49 -10.33 -15.80
C CYS A 238 7.05 -10.05 -15.32
N ASN A 239 6.86 -9.71 -14.05
CA ASN A 239 5.52 -9.48 -13.51
C ASN A 239 4.80 -8.30 -14.17
N LEU A 240 5.52 -7.28 -14.62
CA LEU A 240 4.93 -6.12 -15.29
C LEU A 240 4.29 -6.49 -16.64
N ARG A 241 4.83 -7.49 -17.34
CA ARG A 241 4.25 -7.99 -18.62
C ARG A 241 2.86 -8.59 -18.41
N HIS A 242 2.60 -9.15 -17.24
CA HIS A 242 1.36 -9.89 -16.94
C HIS A 242 0.38 -9.09 -16.06
N ILE A 243 0.74 -7.89 -15.61
CA ILE A 243 -0.03 -7.14 -14.60
C ILE A 243 -1.49 -6.87 -15.00
N GLY A 244 -1.75 -6.62 -16.29
CA GLY A 244 -3.10 -6.40 -16.79
C GLY A 244 -4.01 -7.62 -16.61
N GLU A 245 -3.49 -8.82 -16.89
CA GLU A 245 -4.21 -10.08 -16.70
C GLU A 245 -4.44 -10.37 -15.21
N GLU A 246 -3.43 -10.12 -14.38
CA GLU A 246 -3.51 -10.28 -12.92
C GLU A 246 -4.59 -9.39 -12.30
N ILE A 247 -4.69 -8.12 -12.73
CA ILE A 247 -5.74 -7.20 -12.29
C ILE A 247 -7.11 -7.67 -12.79
N ALA A 248 -7.21 -8.15 -14.04
CA ALA A 248 -8.47 -8.66 -14.59
C ALA A 248 -8.99 -9.91 -13.83
N LYS A 249 -8.11 -10.84 -13.48
CA LYS A 249 -8.45 -12.00 -12.64
C LYS A 249 -8.90 -11.58 -11.23
N ARG A 250 -8.22 -10.63 -10.59
CA ARG A 250 -8.61 -10.06 -9.29
C ARG A 250 -9.97 -9.38 -9.35
N LYS A 251 -10.27 -8.69 -10.47
CA LYS A 251 -11.59 -8.09 -10.70
C LYS A 251 -12.69 -9.15 -10.64
N ALA A 252 -12.54 -10.26 -11.35
CA ALA A 252 -13.54 -11.34 -11.35
C ALA A 252 -13.76 -11.92 -9.94
N VAL A 253 -12.71 -12.08 -9.14
CA VAL A 253 -12.78 -12.51 -7.74
C VAL A 253 -13.57 -11.48 -6.90
N ALA A 254 -13.26 -10.18 -7.04
CA ALA A 254 -13.94 -9.11 -6.31
C ALA A 254 -15.41 -9.00 -6.68
N GLU A 255 -15.75 -9.11 -7.97
CA GLU A 255 -17.13 -9.10 -8.47
C GLU A 255 -17.93 -10.29 -7.89
N ARG A 256 -17.32 -11.49 -7.84
CA ARG A 256 -17.97 -12.66 -7.25
C ARG A 256 -18.24 -12.51 -5.76
N TYR A 257 -17.29 -11.96 -5.00
CA TYR A 257 -17.53 -11.62 -3.59
C TYR A 257 -18.68 -10.63 -3.42
N ARG A 258 -18.72 -9.57 -4.25
CA ARG A 258 -19.79 -8.57 -4.20
C ARG A 258 -21.15 -9.17 -4.52
N GLU A 259 -21.26 -10.03 -5.53
CA GLU A 259 -22.47 -10.75 -5.88
C GLU A 259 -22.99 -11.59 -4.69
N ARG A 260 -22.08 -12.22 -3.94
CA ARG A 260 -22.46 -13.13 -2.85
C ARG A 260 -22.73 -12.43 -1.51
N LEU A 261 -22.06 -11.31 -1.24
CA LEU A 261 -22.06 -10.67 0.08
C LEU A 261 -22.64 -9.25 0.07
N GLY A 262 -22.92 -8.66 -1.11
CA GLY A 262 -23.26 -7.25 -1.23
C GLY A 262 -24.61 -6.86 -0.59
N ASP A 263 -25.60 -7.76 -0.65
CA ASP A 263 -26.96 -7.51 -0.15
C ASP A 263 -27.21 -8.19 1.21
N VAL A 264 -26.14 -8.51 1.96
CA VAL A 264 -26.28 -9.21 3.25
C VAL A 264 -26.32 -8.20 4.39
N ASP A 265 -27.42 -8.17 5.11
CA ASP A 265 -27.57 -7.31 6.30
C ASP A 265 -26.44 -7.53 7.30
N GLY A 266 -25.86 -6.44 7.78
CA GLY A 266 -24.76 -6.47 8.74
C GLY A 266 -23.38 -6.67 8.11
N ILE A 267 -23.29 -6.78 6.78
CA ILE A 267 -22.03 -6.74 6.01
C ILE A 267 -21.89 -5.40 5.31
N GLN A 268 -20.76 -4.71 5.54
CA GLN A 268 -20.35 -3.56 4.75
C GLN A 268 -19.13 -3.96 3.90
N LEU A 269 -19.26 -3.81 2.59
CA LEU A 269 -18.19 -4.03 1.63
C LEU A 269 -17.48 -2.72 1.30
N ASN A 270 -16.26 -2.84 0.80
CA ASN A 270 -15.50 -1.73 0.23
C ASN A 270 -16.33 -0.99 -0.83
N CYS A 271 -16.33 0.35 -0.81
CA CYS A 271 -17.04 1.14 -1.80
C CYS A 271 -16.46 0.95 -3.22
N VAL A 272 -17.27 1.18 -4.24
CA VAL A 272 -16.79 1.33 -5.62
C VAL A 272 -16.69 2.81 -5.91
N GLN A 273 -15.47 3.31 -6.01
CA GLN A 273 -15.24 4.74 -6.23
C GLN A 273 -15.46 5.10 -7.70
N LYS A 274 -16.19 6.20 -7.92
CA LYS A 274 -16.36 6.76 -9.26
C LYS A 274 -15.03 7.26 -9.81
N ASP A 275 -14.83 7.10 -11.11
CA ASP A 275 -13.64 7.57 -11.84
C ASP A 275 -12.31 6.93 -11.38
N VAL A 276 -12.34 5.86 -10.59
CA VAL A 276 -11.20 5.05 -10.19
C VAL A 276 -11.15 3.75 -10.98
N GLN A 277 -10.01 3.47 -11.60
CA GLN A 277 -9.70 2.13 -12.11
C GLN A 277 -8.91 1.39 -11.03
N SER A 278 -9.59 0.49 -10.32
CA SER A 278 -9.01 -0.25 -9.20
C SER A 278 -8.11 -1.41 -9.67
N ASN A 279 -7.11 -1.74 -8.85
CA ASN A 279 -6.28 -2.92 -8.98
C ASN A 279 -6.79 -4.12 -8.16
N TYR A 280 -7.85 -3.94 -7.39
CA TYR A 280 -8.45 -4.98 -6.53
C TYR A 280 -7.44 -5.60 -5.56
N ALA A 281 -6.64 -4.77 -4.89
CA ALA A 281 -5.55 -5.22 -4.02
C ALA A 281 -6.04 -6.05 -2.83
N TYR A 282 -7.16 -5.68 -2.23
CA TYR A 282 -7.75 -6.31 -1.05
C TYR A 282 -9.27 -6.40 -1.17
N PHE A 283 -9.86 -7.31 -0.39
CA PHE A 283 -11.29 -7.39 -0.22
C PHE A 283 -11.66 -7.30 1.28
N PRO A 284 -11.77 -6.08 1.83
CA PRO A 284 -12.20 -5.87 3.21
C PRO A 284 -13.70 -6.09 3.34
N VAL A 285 -14.08 -6.69 4.47
CA VAL A 285 -15.45 -6.91 4.89
C VAL A 285 -15.59 -6.47 6.34
N VAL A 286 -16.52 -5.57 6.61
CA VAL A 286 -16.83 -5.09 7.95
C VAL A 286 -18.11 -5.75 8.45
N PHE A 287 -18.11 -6.29 9.65
CA PHE A 287 -19.24 -6.98 10.25
C PHE A 287 -19.87 -6.14 11.36
N GLU A 288 -21.12 -5.75 11.17
CA GLU A 288 -21.96 -5.15 12.20
C GLU A 288 -22.68 -6.28 12.97
N GLU A 289 -22.06 -6.72 14.05
CA GLU A 289 -22.43 -7.90 14.83
C GLU A 289 -23.92 -7.95 15.17
N LYS A 290 -24.51 -6.82 15.55
CA LYS A 290 -25.93 -6.74 15.92
C LYS A 290 -26.89 -7.02 14.76
N LEU A 291 -26.46 -6.79 13.52
CA LEU A 291 -27.27 -6.99 12.32
C LEU A 291 -26.91 -8.33 11.65
N PHE A 292 -25.64 -8.68 11.65
CA PHE A 292 -25.16 -9.90 11.02
C PHE A 292 -25.41 -11.14 11.91
N GLY A 293 -25.40 -10.96 13.24
CA GLY A 293 -25.58 -12.05 14.22
C GLY A 293 -24.29 -12.70 14.68
N ALA A 294 -23.14 -12.32 14.09
CA ALA A 294 -21.83 -12.80 14.52
C ALA A 294 -20.79 -11.68 14.46
N SER A 295 -19.83 -11.72 15.39
CA SER A 295 -18.69 -10.80 15.42
C SER A 295 -17.67 -11.14 14.34
N ARG A 296 -16.84 -10.15 13.96
CA ARG A 296 -15.66 -10.34 13.13
C ARG A 296 -14.75 -11.48 13.65
N GLY A 297 -14.66 -11.63 14.98
CA GLY A 297 -13.84 -12.67 15.62
C GLY A 297 -14.34 -14.06 15.28
N GLU A 298 -15.64 -14.33 15.49
CA GLU A 298 -16.28 -15.59 15.19
C GLU A 298 -16.18 -15.98 13.72
N VAL A 299 -16.41 -15.04 12.80
CA VAL A 299 -16.23 -15.27 11.36
C VAL A 299 -14.77 -15.62 11.05
N PHE A 300 -13.80 -14.89 11.63
CA PHE A 300 -12.38 -15.15 11.43
C PHE A 300 -11.98 -16.56 11.89
N ASP A 301 -12.44 -16.97 13.07
CA ASP A 301 -12.15 -18.28 13.65
C ASP A 301 -12.81 -19.40 12.83
N LYS A 302 -14.04 -19.19 12.38
CA LYS A 302 -14.77 -20.13 11.51
C LYS A 302 -14.08 -20.35 10.16
N LEU A 303 -13.56 -19.29 9.54
CA LEU A 303 -12.75 -19.40 8.33
C LEU A 303 -11.48 -20.21 8.59
N ALA A 304 -10.77 -19.94 9.69
CA ALA A 304 -9.54 -20.64 10.07
C ALA A 304 -9.77 -22.13 10.32
N GLU A 305 -10.86 -22.51 11.02
CA GLU A 305 -11.29 -23.91 11.23
C GLU A 305 -11.50 -24.66 9.91
N ASN A 306 -11.93 -23.94 8.86
CA ASN A 306 -12.16 -24.51 7.53
C ASN A 306 -10.95 -24.40 6.60
N GLY A 307 -9.75 -24.07 7.13
CA GLY A 307 -8.52 -23.96 6.39
C GLY A 307 -8.42 -22.72 5.50
N ILE A 308 -9.20 -21.69 5.78
CA ILE A 308 -9.22 -20.42 5.02
C ILE A 308 -8.52 -19.34 5.83
N GLY A 309 -7.45 -18.75 5.26
CA GLY A 309 -6.75 -17.62 5.84
C GLY A 309 -7.53 -16.32 5.65
N ALA A 310 -7.58 -15.50 6.68
CA ALA A 310 -8.06 -14.11 6.62
C ALA A 310 -7.13 -13.23 7.45
N ARG A 311 -7.25 -11.90 7.36
CA ARG A 311 -6.47 -10.97 8.20
C ARG A 311 -7.36 -9.93 8.84
N LYS A 312 -7.08 -9.61 10.11
CA LYS A 312 -7.65 -8.46 10.83
C LYS A 312 -6.86 -7.20 10.43
N TYR A 313 -7.10 -6.69 9.25
CA TYR A 313 -6.25 -5.71 8.58
C TYR A 313 -7.08 -4.44 8.28
N PHE A 314 -6.87 -3.33 9.05
CA PHE A 314 -5.77 -3.08 9.98
C PHE A 314 -6.22 -3.12 11.44
N TYR A 315 -5.68 -4.04 12.19
CA TYR A 315 -5.86 -4.16 13.63
C TYR A 315 -4.59 -4.78 14.24
N PRO A 316 -4.05 -4.22 15.37
CA PRO A 316 -4.49 -3.00 16.02
C PRO A 316 -4.19 -1.74 15.20
N LEU A 317 -4.81 -0.61 15.56
CA LEU A 317 -4.48 0.71 14.97
C LEU A 317 -3.05 1.10 15.32
N THR A 318 -2.36 1.81 14.41
CA THR A 318 -0.94 2.15 14.62
C THR A 318 -0.71 3.08 15.82
N ASN A 319 -1.68 3.95 16.15
CA ASN A 319 -1.62 4.81 17.33
C ASN A 319 -1.79 4.07 18.68
N THR A 320 -2.13 2.77 18.64
CA THR A 320 -2.24 1.92 19.83
C THR A 320 -1.06 0.97 20.01
N PHE A 321 -0.05 1.04 19.17
CA PHE A 321 1.09 0.13 19.27
C PHE A 321 1.82 0.32 20.60
N GLU A 322 2.22 -0.79 21.21
CA GLU A 322 2.90 -0.81 22.50
C GLU A 322 4.19 0.05 22.50
N CYS A 323 4.90 0.09 21.39
CA CYS A 323 6.10 0.91 21.23
C CYS A 323 5.87 2.43 21.38
N PHE A 324 4.63 2.89 21.37
CA PHE A 324 4.27 4.28 21.64
C PHE A 324 3.81 4.55 23.08
N HIS A 325 3.79 3.51 23.93
CA HIS A 325 3.54 3.62 25.37
C HIS A 325 2.29 4.46 25.75
N GLY A 326 1.20 4.37 24.96
CA GLY A 326 -0.02 5.11 25.20
C GLY A 326 0.06 6.61 24.89
N LYS A 327 1.08 7.05 24.17
CA LYS A 327 1.29 8.47 23.81
C LYS A 327 0.11 9.10 23.08
N TYR A 328 -0.64 8.32 22.31
CA TYR A 328 -1.70 8.80 21.44
C TYR A 328 -3.08 8.39 21.93
N ASP A 329 -4.00 9.36 21.97
CA ASP A 329 -5.38 9.12 22.36
C ASP A 329 -6.20 8.54 21.21
N VAL A 330 -6.49 7.24 21.31
CA VAL A 330 -7.24 6.47 20.29
C VAL A 330 -8.69 6.97 20.16
N THR A 331 -9.25 7.62 21.18
CA THR A 331 -10.64 8.13 21.14
C THR A 331 -10.82 9.30 20.18
N LYS A 332 -9.73 9.93 19.73
CA LYS A 332 -9.74 10.99 18.72
C LYS A 332 -9.96 10.47 17.30
N THR A 333 -9.86 9.16 17.09
CA THR A 333 -10.12 8.49 15.81
C THR A 333 -11.20 7.40 15.94
N PRO A 334 -12.45 7.78 16.32
CA PRO A 334 -13.50 6.84 16.69
C PRO A 334 -13.96 5.96 15.53
N ILE A 335 -13.96 6.47 14.29
CA ILE A 335 -14.36 5.69 13.10
C ILE A 335 -13.30 4.64 12.80
N ALA A 336 -12.02 5.01 12.80
CA ALA A 336 -10.93 4.06 12.65
C ALA A 336 -10.97 2.97 13.72
N LEU A 337 -11.23 3.34 14.97
CA LEU A 337 -11.36 2.40 16.08
C LEU A 337 -12.55 1.44 15.89
N HIS A 338 -13.70 1.97 15.45
CA HIS A 338 -14.90 1.17 15.17
C HIS A 338 -14.64 0.15 14.07
N ILE A 339 -14.14 0.60 12.91
CA ILE A 339 -13.86 -0.25 11.75
C ILE A 339 -12.77 -1.28 12.06
N SER A 340 -11.68 -0.88 12.73
CA SER A 340 -10.57 -1.79 13.05
C SER A 340 -11.00 -3.02 13.87
N LYS A 341 -12.02 -2.87 14.70
CA LYS A 341 -12.57 -3.96 15.52
C LYS A 341 -13.50 -4.89 14.75
N ARG A 342 -13.96 -4.49 13.54
CA ARG A 342 -15.02 -5.17 12.77
C ARG A 342 -14.56 -5.69 11.43
N VAL A 343 -13.44 -5.23 10.91
CA VAL A 343 -12.95 -5.58 9.58
C VAL A 343 -12.10 -6.85 9.59
N ILE A 344 -12.29 -7.66 8.54
CA ILE A 344 -11.31 -8.65 8.07
C ILE A 344 -11.10 -8.45 6.56
N THR A 345 -9.91 -8.80 6.06
CA THR A 345 -9.71 -8.97 4.62
C THR A 345 -9.80 -10.45 4.27
N LEU A 346 -10.68 -10.76 3.34
CA LEU A 346 -10.85 -12.11 2.79
C LEU A 346 -9.72 -12.44 1.79
N PRO A 347 -9.51 -13.73 1.45
CA PRO A 347 -8.55 -14.12 0.42
C PRO A 347 -8.73 -13.33 -0.87
N MET A 348 -7.64 -12.72 -1.37
CA MET A 348 -7.65 -11.94 -2.59
C MET A 348 -6.31 -12.08 -3.35
N TYR A 349 -6.33 -12.84 -4.42
CA TYR A 349 -5.22 -13.03 -5.36
C TYR A 349 -5.74 -13.52 -6.71
N ALA A 350 -4.98 -13.34 -7.77
CA ALA A 350 -5.43 -13.57 -9.14
C ALA A 350 -5.86 -15.03 -9.41
N ASP A 351 -5.13 -16.00 -8.86
CA ASP A 351 -5.42 -17.43 -9.06
C ASP A 351 -6.46 -18.01 -8.09
N LEU A 352 -7.17 -17.17 -7.32
CA LEU A 352 -8.26 -17.64 -6.46
C LEU A 352 -9.43 -18.08 -7.33
N SER A 353 -9.78 -19.36 -7.28
CA SER A 353 -10.88 -19.87 -8.11
C SER A 353 -12.24 -19.31 -7.61
N LEU A 354 -13.16 -19.04 -8.54
CA LEU A 354 -14.52 -18.59 -8.17
C LEU A 354 -15.26 -19.63 -7.31
N LYS A 355 -14.94 -20.92 -7.47
CA LYS A 355 -15.45 -21.99 -6.59
C LYS A 355 -14.93 -21.83 -5.14
N ASP A 356 -13.68 -21.43 -4.96
CA ASP A 356 -13.14 -21.14 -3.63
C ASP A 356 -13.75 -19.86 -3.04
N VAL A 357 -14.02 -18.85 -3.87
CA VAL A 357 -14.76 -17.65 -3.46
C VAL A 357 -16.14 -18.03 -2.94
N ASP A 358 -16.88 -18.89 -3.67
CA ASP A 358 -18.19 -19.38 -3.24
C ASP A 358 -18.11 -20.13 -1.90
N ARG A 359 -17.14 -21.02 -1.75
CA ARG A 359 -16.90 -21.72 -0.49
C ARG A 359 -16.61 -20.77 0.68
N ILE A 360 -15.81 -19.73 0.45
CA ILE A 360 -15.50 -18.72 1.45
C ILE A 360 -16.79 -17.98 1.86
N CYS A 361 -17.60 -17.57 0.88
CA CYS A 361 -18.87 -16.89 1.12
C CYS A 361 -19.86 -17.80 1.89
N ASP A 362 -19.96 -19.08 1.53
CA ASP A 362 -20.85 -20.03 2.23
C ASP A 362 -20.48 -20.14 3.72
N ILE A 363 -19.18 -20.19 4.03
CA ILE A 363 -18.69 -20.23 5.41
C ILE A 363 -18.99 -18.92 6.14
N VAL A 364 -18.75 -17.77 5.52
CA VAL A 364 -19.10 -16.47 6.10
C VAL A 364 -20.61 -16.39 6.38
N LEU A 365 -21.45 -16.77 5.41
CA LEU A 365 -22.90 -16.72 5.54
C LEU A 365 -23.43 -17.73 6.58
N SER A 366 -22.74 -18.86 6.76
CA SER A 366 -23.10 -19.83 7.81
C SER A 366 -22.91 -19.31 9.24
N CYS A 367 -22.24 -18.18 9.43
CA CYS A 367 -22.12 -17.50 10.71
C CYS A 367 -23.28 -16.55 11.00
N LYS A 368 -24.12 -16.25 10.01
CA LYS A 368 -25.28 -15.36 10.18
C LYS A 368 -26.34 -16.07 11.02
N ASN A 369 -26.72 -15.47 12.16
CA ASN A 369 -27.76 -15.97 13.08
C ASN A 369 -29.07 -15.25 12.86
#